data_654c0fe619f924b34b99c87bbcb4f127
#
_entry.id   654c0fe619f924b34b99c87bbcb4f127
#
_cell.length_a   1.000
_cell.length_b   1.000
_cell.length_c   1.000
_cell.angle_alpha   90.00
_cell.angle_beta   90.00
_cell.angle_gamma   90.00
#
_symmetry.space_group_name_H-M   'P 1'
#
loop_
_entity.id
_entity.type
_entity.pdbx_description
1 polymer ?
#
loop_
_entity_poly.entity_id
_entity_poly.type
_entity_poly.pdbx_seq_one_letter_code
_entity_poly.pdbx_strand_id
1 'polypeptide(L)'
;MRSAVKITGKVGSYMKIQDFCDMDKFEQIMKNWASSTGLATVAVGADGKYISDCYNFTEFCIDLTRGSAEGKKRCEQCDREGHGVYPCHAGLVDFGIPITLEDGTVLGSIIGGQVLPENPDEEKFRQTARELGIDEDKYIKALKKVNVKTKEQIDASANLLGDVINMFVR
;
A
#
# COMPACT_ATOMS: atom_id res chain seq x y z
N MET A 1 -6.66 -10.45 -41.20
CA MET A 1 -5.42 -9.65 -41.08
C MET A 1 -5.60 -8.63 -39.97
N ARG A 2 -5.02 -8.87 -38.81
CA ARG A 2 -5.04 -7.89 -37.70
C ARG A 2 -3.87 -6.95 -37.93
N SER A 3 -4.16 -5.67 -38.16
CA SER A 3 -3.18 -4.58 -38.28
C SER A 3 -2.39 -4.48 -36.99
N ALA A 4 -1.11 -4.72 -37.03
CA ALA A 4 -0.21 -4.43 -35.93
C ALA A 4 -0.16 -2.92 -35.75
N VAL A 5 -0.68 -2.44 -34.63
CA VAL A 5 -0.51 -1.05 -34.22
C VAL A 5 0.97 -0.87 -33.88
N LYS A 6 1.69 -0.18 -34.74
CA LYS A 6 3.05 0.26 -34.45
C LYS A 6 2.99 1.27 -33.30
N ILE A 7 3.38 0.83 -32.11
CA ILE A 7 3.61 1.74 -31.00
C ILE A 7 4.93 2.45 -31.24
N THR A 8 4.87 3.60 -31.91
CA THR A 8 6.00 4.52 -31.99
C THR A 8 5.97 5.39 -30.72
N GLY A 9 6.37 4.81 -29.59
CA GLY A 9 6.53 5.53 -28.34
C GLY A 9 7.94 6.08 -28.22
N LYS A 10 8.07 7.38 -27.95
CA LYS A 10 9.34 8.01 -27.60
C LYS A 10 9.99 7.22 -26.45
N VAL A 11 11.28 6.95 -26.58
CA VAL A 11 12.13 6.42 -25.51
C VAL A 11 11.98 7.33 -24.29
N GLY A 12 11.37 6.81 -23.18
CA GLY A 12 11.17 7.54 -21.93
C GLY A 12 9.73 7.74 -21.45
N SER A 13 8.70 7.32 -22.20
CA SER A 13 7.32 7.37 -21.68
C SER A 13 6.94 6.03 -21.06
N TYR A 14 6.85 5.99 -19.72
CA TYR A 14 6.28 4.86 -19.01
C TYR A 14 4.78 4.74 -19.30
N MET A 15 4.31 3.50 -19.55
CA MET A 15 2.89 3.21 -19.62
C MET A 15 2.27 3.46 -18.24
N LYS A 16 1.13 4.14 -18.23
CA LYS A 16 0.45 4.53 -16.99
C LYS A 16 -0.84 3.72 -16.82
N ILE A 17 -1.21 3.47 -15.57
CA ILE A 17 -2.48 2.79 -15.24
C ILE A 17 -3.65 3.55 -15.87
N GLN A 18 -3.61 4.88 -15.86
CA GLN A 18 -4.63 5.76 -16.43
C GLN A 18 -4.89 5.54 -17.94
N ASP A 19 -3.92 4.96 -18.64
CA ASP A 19 -4.06 4.65 -20.07
C ASP A 19 -4.91 3.40 -20.34
N PHE A 20 -5.17 2.59 -19.29
CA PHE A 20 -5.83 1.30 -19.41
C PHE A 20 -7.18 1.19 -18.71
N CYS A 21 -7.54 2.15 -17.86
CA CYS A 21 -8.78 2.09 -17.12
C CYS A 21 -9.32 3.47 -16.71
N ASP A 22 -10.60 3.48 -16.38
CA ASP A 22 -11.27 4.62 -15.77
C ASP A 22 -10.80 4.79 -14.32
N MET A 23 -10.06 5.86 -14.04
CA MET A 23 -9.49 6.11 -12.71
C MET A 23 -10.56 6.40 -11.65
N ASP A 24 -11.70 6.97 -12.02
CA ASP A 24 -12.78 7.21 -11.05
C ASP A 24 -13.35 5.87 -10.55
N LYS A 25 -13.53 4.92 -11.45
CA LYS A 25 -13.94 3.55 -11.10
C LYS A 25 -12.87 2.81 -10.30
N PHE A 26 -11.62 2.95 -10.70
CA PHE A 26 -10.47 2.36 -10.01
C PHE A 26 -10.42 2.83 -8.56
N GLU A 27 -10.50 4.13 -8.31
CA GLU A 27 -10.48 4.70 -6.97
C GLU A 27 -11.73 4.34 -6.16
N GLN A 28 -12.88 4.23 -6.79
CA GLN A 28 -14.11 3.77 -6.13
C GLN A 28 -13.97 2.34 -5.61
N ILE A 29 -13.36 1.44 -6.38
CA ILE A 29 -13.07 0.07 -5.96
C ILE A 29 -12.15 0.09 -4.74
N MET A 30 -11.06 0.86 -4.77
CA MET A 30 -10.11 0.97 -3.66
C MET A 30 -10.77 1.51 -2.39
N LYS A 31 -11.53 2.58 -2.52
CA LYS A 31 -12.24 3.23 -1.41
C LYS A 31 -13.22 2.27 -0.73
N ASN A 32 -14.04 1.58 -1.52
CA ASN A 32 -15.03 0.65 -1.00
C ASN A 32 -14.37 -0.58 -0.36
N TRP A 33 -13.30 -1.07 -0.97
CA TRP A 33 -12.51 -2.15 -0.38
C TRP A 33 -11.90 -1.74 0.96
N ALA A 34 -11.31 -0.57 1.06
CA ALA A 34 -10.72 -0.06 2.30
C ALA A 34 -11.78 0.11 3.40
N SER A 35 -12.94 0.67 3.07
CA SER A 35 -14.07 0.78 4.01
C SER A 35 -14.57 -0.58 4.48
N SER A 36 -14.60 -1.58 3.60
CA SER A 36 -15.12 -2.92 3.90
C SER A 36 -14.16 -3.74 4.74
N THR A 37 -12.86 -3.62 4.49
CA THR A 37 -11.83 -4.47 5.12
C THR A 37 -11.16 -3.83 6.33
N GLY A 38 -11.19 -2.50 6.42
CA GLY A 38 -10.44 -1.76 7.44
C GLY A 38 -8.93 -1.66 7.18
N LEU A 39 -8.45 -2.17 6.03
CA LEU A 39 -7.06 -2.03 5.61
C LEU A 39 -6.86 -0.73 4.83
N ALA A 40 -5.66 -0.16 4.94
CA ALA A 40 -5.26 0.99 4.15
C ALA A 40 -4.87 0.59 2.72
N THR A 41 -5.01 1.51 1.77
CA THR A 41 -4.53 1.30 0.41
C THR A 41 -4.26 2.61 -0.33
N VAL A 42 -3.31 2.57 -1.24
CA VAL A 42 -2.97 3.62 -2.21
C VAL A 42 -2.40 2.97 -3.47
N ALA A 43 -2.68 3.56 -4.62
CA ALA A 43 -2.06 3.12 -5.87
C ALA A 43 -0.82 3.97 -6.17
N VAL A 44 0.22 3.30 -6.64
CA VAL A 44 1.53 3.88 -6.93
C VAL A 44 1.89 3.57 -8.38
N GLY A 45 2.32 4.57 -9.12
CA GLY A 45 2.81 4.39 -10.49
C GLY A 45 4.18 3.71 -10.53
N ALA A 46 4.62 3.35 -11.72
CA ALA A 46 5.94 2.72 -11.93
C ALA A 46 7.11 3.63 -11.49
N ASP A 47 6.88 4.94 -11.43
CA ASP A 47 7.84 5.94 -10.94
C ASP A 47 7.86 6.09 -9.40
N GLY A 48 7.04 5.32 -8.68
CA GLY A 48 6.92 5.37 -7.23
C GLY A 48 6.03 6.50 -6.69
N LYS A 49 5.41 7.28 -7.55
CA LYS A 49 4.52 8.36 -7.14
C LYS A 49 3.09 7.87 -6.93
N TYR A 50 2.41 8.45 -5.95
CA TYR A 50 1.00 8.16 -5.72
C TYR A 50 0.15 8.66 -6.89
N ILE A 51 -0.73 7.80 -7.38
CA ILE A 51 -1.66 8.09 -8.48
C ILE A 51 -3.11 8.05 -8.04
N SER A 52 -3.37 7.70 -6.79
CA SER A 52 -4.69 7.73 -6.15
C SER A 52 -4.63 8.50 -4.83
N ASP A 53 -5.79 8.75 -4.24
CA ASP A 53 -5.88 9.16 -2.85
C ASP A 53 -5.45 8.01 -1.94
N CYS A 54 -5.09 8.36 -0.69
CA CYS A 54 -4.80 7.39 0.37
C CYS A 54 -6.09 7.06 1.11
N TYR A 55 -6.45 5.79 1.17
CA TYR A 55 -7.66 5.32 1.85
C TYR A 55 -7.31 4.59 3.15
N ASN A 56 -7.97 4.93 4.25
CA ASN A 56 -7.77 4.37 5.58
C ASN A 56 -6.34 4.46 6.13
N PHE A 57 -5.56 5.40 5.69
CA PHE A 57 -4.23 5.60 6.24
C PHE A 57 -4.34 6.00 7.72
N THR A 58 -3.54 5.34 8.56
CA THR A 58 -3.57 5.53 10.00
C THR A 58 -2.71 6.70 10.44
N GLU A 59 -3.13 7.38 11.51
CA GLU A 59 -2.31 8.40 12.20
C GLU A 59 -0.95 7.82 12.62
N PHE A 60 -0.95 6.57 13.10
CA PHE A 60 0.25 5.83 13.49
C PHE A 60 1.32 5.82 12.38
N CYS A 61 0.91 5.55 11.14
CA CYS A 61 1.82 5.47 10.00
C CYS A 61 2.12 6.83 9.39
N ILE A 62 1.09 7.61 9.03
CA ILE A 62 1.24 8.84 8.26
C ILE A 62 1.79 9.98 9.11
N ASP A 63 1.21 10.22 10.28
CA ASP A 63 1.53 11.40 11.08
C ASP A 63 2.72 11.15 12.00
N LEU A 64 2.82 9.97 12.58
CA LEU A 64 3.83 9.68 13.60
C LEU A 64 5.06 8.95 13.01
N THR A 65 4.89 7.75 12.46
CA THR A 65 6.05 6.99 11.95
C THR A 65 6.72 7.72 10.79
N ARG A 66 5.97 8.13 9.78
CA ARG A 66 6.48 8.90 8.64
C ARG A 66 6.75 10.38 8.97
N GLY A 67 6.27 10.88 10.08
CA GLY A 67 6.61 12.21 10.59
C GLY A 67 8.02 12.30 11.16
N SER A 68 8.63 11.17 11.52
CA SER A 68 10.03 11.05 11.92
C SER A 68 10.91 10.82 10.68
N ALA A 69 12.05 11.50 10.58
CA ALA A 69 12.97 11.33 9.45
C ALA A 69 13.46 9.88 9.30
N GLU A 70 13.85 9.24 10.40
CA GLU A 70 14.28 7.84 10.40
C GLU A 70 13.11 6.90 10.12
N GLY A 71 11.92 7.18 10.67
CA GLY A 71 10.71 6.41 10.40
C GLY A 71 10.33 6.45 8.93
N LYS A 72 10.33 7.61 8.32
CA LYS A 72 10.06 7.79 6.89
C LYS A 72 11.04 6.99 6.02
N LYS A 73 12.33 7.06 6.34
CA LYS A 73 13.38 6.30 5.65
C LYS A 73 13.12 4.79 5.70
N ARG A 74 12.79 4.26 6.88
CA ARG A 74 12.48 2.85 7.07
C ARG A 74 11.20 2.43 6.34
N CYS A 75 10.17 3.27 6.34
CA CYS A 75 8.93 3.04 5.60
C CYS A 75 9.18 2.97 4.09
N GLU A 76 9.93 3.91 3.54
CA GLU A 76 10.27 3.92 2.11
C GLU A 76 11.08 2.67 1.71
N GLN A 77 11.97 2.20 2.58
CA GLN A 77 12.71 0.96 2.35
C GLN A 77 11.78 -0.25 2.34
N CYS A 78 10.85 -0.34 3.30
CA CYS A 78 9.84 -1.40 3.32
C CYS A 78 8.98 -1.40 2.06
N ASP A 79 8.56 -0.23 1.59
CA ASP A 79 7.74 -0.08 0.39
C ASP A 79 8.50 -0.55 -0.87
N ARG A 80 9.81 -0.33 -0.93
CA ARG A 80 10.65 -0.81 -2.05
C ARG A 80 10.91 -2.31 -2.02
N GLU A 81 11.11 -2.88 -0.84
CA GLU A 81 11.50 -4.29 -0.66
C GLU A 81 10.30 -5.23 -0.49
N GLY A 82 9.14 -4.71 -0.09
CA GLY A 82 7.96 -5.50 0.22
C GLY A 82 7.28 -6.08 -1.02
N HIS A 83 6.99 -7.38 -0.96
CA HIS A 83 6.24 -8.11 -1.99
C HIS A 83 5.17 -8.97 -1.32
N GLY A 84 3.95 -8.97 -1.88
CA GLY A 84 2.84 -9.68 -1.28
C GLY A 84 2.50 -9.09 0.09
N VAL A 85 2.17 -9.93 1.05
CA VAL A 85 1.90 -9.53 2.43
C VAL A 85 3.18 -9.70 3.26
N TYR A 86 3.59 -8.66 3.97
CA TYR A 86 4.87 -8.65 4.71
C TYR A 86 4.77 -7.83 6.01
N PRO A 87 5.58 -8.17 7.04
CA PRO A 87 5.68 -7.34 8.23
C PRO A 87 6.48 -6.07 7.94
N CYS A 88 6.01 -4.91 8.40
CA CYS A 88 6.77 -3.67 8.27
C CYS A 88 7.74 -3.48 9.45
N HIS A 89 8.70 -2.55 9.30
CA HIS A 89 9.69 -2.26 10.33
C HIS A 89 9.08 -1.81 11.66
N ALA A 90 7.90 -1.23 11.63
CA ALA A 90 7.23 -0.68 12.81
C ALA A 90 6.28 -1.68 13.51
N GLY A 91 6.24 -2.93 13.06
CA GLY A 91 5.46 -3.99 13.70
C GLY A 91 4.03 -4.15 13.19
N LEU A 92 3.65 -3.44 12.14
CA LEU A 92 2.38 -3.65 11.43
C LEU A 92 2.57 -4.63 10.28
N VAL A 93 1.49 -4.97 9.62
CA VAL A 93 1.49 -5.78 8.40
C VAL A 93 1.04 -4.91 7.23
N ASP A 94 1.83 -4.95 6.18
CA ASP A 94 1.60 -4.25 4.93
C ASP A 94 1.50 -5.23 3.77
N PHE A 95 1.11 -4.71 2.60
CA PHE A 95 1.16 -5.48 1.36
C PHE A 95 1.62 -4.60 0.19
N GLY A 96 2.19 -5.26 -0.82
CA GLY A 96 2.53 -4.65 -2.10
C GLY A 96 2.18 -5.63 -3.22
N ILE A 97 1.28 -5.24 -4.10
CA ILE A 97 0.80 -6.07 -5.21
C ILE A 97 1.04 -5.34 -6.52
N PRO A 98 1.80 -5.93 -7.46
CA PRO A 98 2.02 -5.31 -8.75
C PRO A 98 0.75 -5.28 -9.59
N ILE A 99 0.57 -4.19 -10.33
CA ILE A 99 -0.48 -4.07 -11.35
C ILE A 99 0.19 -4.36 -12.69
N THR A 100 -0.21 -5.45 -13.32
CA THR A 100 0.44 -5.97 -14.53
C THR A 100 -0.53 -6.14 -15.69
N LEU A 101 -0.02 -5.93 -16.89
CA LEU A 101 -0.68 -6.33 -18.13
C LEU A 101 -0.47 -7.82 -18.40
N GLU A 102 -1.22 -8.38 -19.35
CA GLU A 102 -1.12 -9.80 -19.74
C GLU A 102 0.27 -10.19 -20.25
N ASP A 103 1.01 -9.26 -20.83
CA ASP A 103 2.38 -9.49 -21.31
C ASP A 103 3.44 -9.39 -20.19
N GLY A 104 3.02 -9.17 -18.95
CA GLY A 104 3.91 -9.03 -17.79
C GLY A 104 4.43 -7.61 -17.55
N THR A 105 4.05 -6.63 -18.36
CA THR A 105 4.42 -5.23 -18.13
C THR A 105 3.85 -4.73 -16.82
N VAL A 106 4.70 -4.22 -15.94
CA VAL A 106 4.31 -3.65 -14.65
C VAL A 106 3.94 -2.17 -14.83
N LEU A 107 2.69 -1.83 -14.55
CA LEU A 107 2.17 -0.45 -14.64
C LEU A 107 2.38 0.34 -13.34
N GLY A 108 2.53 -0.35 -12.24
CA GLY A 108 2.65 0.21 -10.91
C GLY A 108 2.30 -0.84 -9.87
N SER A 109 1.89 -0.39 -8.69
CA SER A 109 1.55 -1.28 -7.57
C SER A 109 0.40 -0.71 -6.76
N ILE A 110 -0.30 -1.59 -6.07
CA ILE A 110 -1.15 -1.22 -4.95
C ILE A 110 -0.38 -1.56 -3.68
N ILE A 111 -0.22 -0.59 -2.81
CA ILE A 111 0.40 -0.80 -1.50
C ILE A 111 -0.60 -0.44 -0.41
N GLY A 112 -0.38 -0.94 0.79
CA GLY A 112 -1.21 -0.63 1.94
C GLY A 112 -1.06 -1.63 3.07
N GLY A 113 -2.15 -1.88 3.76
CA GLY A 113 -2.22 -2.72 4.94
C GLY A 113 -2.44 -1.90 6.19
N GLN A 114 -1.38 -1.53 6.89
CA GLN A 114 -1.39 -0.73 8.12
C GLN A 114 -2.31 -1.31 9.20
N VAL A 115 -2.22 -2.62 9.41
CA VAL A 115 -3.01 -3.34 10.42
C VAL A 115 -2.10 -4.16 11.30
N LEU A 116 -2.61 -4.56 12.47
CA LEU A 116 -1.93 -5.45 13.41
C LEU A 116 -2.38 -6.89 13.18
N PRO A 117 -1.46 -7.86 13.15
CA PRO A 117 -1.82 -9.28 13.01
C PRO A 117 -2.36 -9.90 14.30
N GLU A 118 -2.11 -9.25 15.42
CA GLU A 118 -2.51 -9.66 16.77
C GLU A 118 -2.52 -8.45 17.71
N ASN A 119 -2.99 -8.63 18.92
CA ASN A 119 -2.89 -7.60 19.94
C ASN A 119 -1.44 -7.21 20.18
N PRO A 120 -1.09 -5.91 20.16
CA PRO A 120 0.29 -5.48 20.22
C PRO A 120 0.91 -5.63 21.60
N ASP A 121 2.20 -5.94 21.64
CA ASP A 121 3.05 -5.76 22.82
C ASP A 121 3.45 -4.26 22.87
N GLU A 122 2.81 -3.50 23.76
CA GLU A 122 3.04 -2.06 23.87
C GLU A 122 4.50 -1.70 24.10
N GLU A 123 5.26 -2.49 24.87
CA GLU A 123 6.66 -2.17 25.15
C GLU A 123 7.53 -2.20 23.88
N LYS A 124 7.28 -3.13 22.97
CA LYS A 124 7.97 -3.16 21.67
C LYS A 124 7.71 -1.89 20.85
N PHE A 125 6.49 -1.41 20.86
CA PHE A 125 6.11 -0.17 20.15
C PHE A 125 6.67 1.07 20.84
N ARG A 126 6.75 1.10 22.15
CA ARG A 126 7.43 2.15 22.91
C ARG A 126 8.92 2.20 22.58
N GLN A 127 9.57 1.04 22.47
CA GLN A 127 10.97 0.94 22.03
C GLN A 127 11.15 1.54 20.62
N THR A 128 10.27 1.21 19.70
CA THR A 128 10.28 1.77 18.33
C THR A 128 10.13 3.29 18.38
N ALA A 129 9.23 3.82 19.19
CA ALA A 129 9.04 5.26 19.36
C ALA A 129 10.34 5.94 19.83
N ARG A 130 11.03 5.35 20.80
CA ARG A 130 12.34 5.86 21.29
C ARG A 130 13.38 5.88 20.18
N GLU A 131 13.48 4.80 19.41
CA GLU A 131 14.43 4.70 18.29
C GLU A 131 14.16 5.74 17.21
N LEU A 132 12.89 6.05 16.96
CA LEU A 132 12.48 6.99 15.94
C LEU A 132 12.37 8.45 16.43
N GLY A 133 12.56 8.69 17.74
CA GLY A 133 12.41 10.01 18.33
C GLY A 133 10.97 10.51 18.37
N ILE A 134 10.01 9.62 18.52
CA ILE A 134 8.56 9.90 18.60
C ILE A 134 8.13 9.86 20.07
N ASP A 135 7.18 10.72 20.45
CA ASP A 135 6.56 10.69 21.78
C ASP A 135 5.87 9.33 22.00
N GLU A 136 6.30 8.61 23.03
CA GLU A 136 5.83 7.24 23.29
C GLU A 136 4.32 7.18 23.55
N ASP A 137 3.80 8.10 24.34
CA ASP A 137 2.37 8.09 24.72
C ASP A 137 1.48 8.40 23.52
N LYS A 138 1.88 9.34 22.68
CA LYS A 138 1.19 9.62 21.40
C LYS A 138 1.22 8.42 20.48
N TYR A 139 2.37 7.75 20.38
CA TYR A 139 2.55 6.57 19.54
C TYR A 139 1.62 5.43 19.95
N ILE A 140 1.57 5.13 21.25
CA ILE A 140 0.69 4.10 21.81
C ILE A 140 -0.80 4.48 21.66
N LYS A 141 -1.15 5.74 21.86
CA LYS A 141 -2.53 6.21 21.63
C LYS A 141 -2.98 6.01 20.18
N ALA A 142 -2.10 6.32 19.23
CA ALA A 142 -2.37 6.07 17.81
C ALA A 142 -2.42 4.58 17.48
N LEU A 143 -1.55 3.77 18.09
CA LEU A 143 -1.53 2.31 17.94
C LEU A 143 -2.88 1.67 18.32
N LYS A 144 -3.53 2.15 19.37
CA LYS A 144 -4.83 1.65 19.82
C LYS A 144 -5.96 1.86 18.82
N LYS A 145 -5.77 2.76 17.85
CA LYS A 145 -6.72 3.00 16.76
C LYS A 145 -6.47 2.13 15.54
N VAL A 146 -5.33 1.42 15.49
CA VAL A 146 -4.99 0.53 14.40
C VAL A 146 -5.83 -0.74 14.50
N ASN A 147 -6.43 -1.15 13.39
CA ASN A 147 -7.25 -2.36 13.33
C ASN A 147 -6.41 -3.62 13.52
N VAL A 148 -6.94 -4.57 14.26
CA VAL A 148 -6.37 -5.91 14.39
C VAL A 148 -7.12 -6.84 13.44
N LYS A 149 -6.39 -7.53 12.56
CA LYS A 149 -6.93 -8.47 11.58
C LYS A 149 -6.15 -9.78 11.63
N THR A 150 -6.82 -10.90 11.46
CA THR A 150 -6.13 -12.19 11.39
C THR A 150 -5.29 -12.27 10.11
N LYS A 151 -4.26 -13.12 10.12
CA LYS A 151 -3.43 -13.36 8.93
C LYS A 151 -4.30 -13.76 7.73
N GLU A 152 -5.29 -14.63 7.93
CA GLU A 152 -6.21 -15.06 6.88
C GLU A 152 -7.01 -13.89 6.29
N GLN A 153 -7.50 -12.98 7.14
CA GLN A 153 -8.21 -11.78 6.69
C GLN A 153 -7.31 -10.84 5.90
N ILE A 154 -6.07 -10.67 6.35
CA ILE A 154 -5.09 -9.80 5.68
C ILE A 154 -4.74 -10.37 4.30
N ASP A 155 -4.39 -11.64 4.23
CA ASP A 155 -4.02 -12.32 2.99
C ASP A 155 -5.19 -12.33 1.98
N ALA A 156 -6.39 -12.68 2.42
CA ALA A 156 -7.58 -12.71 1.59
C ALA A 156 -7.94 -11.30 1.06
N SER A 157 -7.86 -10.29 1.93
CA SER A 157 -8.17 -8.92 1.55
C SER A 157 -7.20 -8.38 0.52
N ALA A 158 -5.90 -8.57 0.72
CA ALA A 158 -4.85 -8.12 -0.20
C ALA A 158 -4.96 -8.83 -1.56
N ASN A 159 -5.13 -10.14 -1.55
CA ASN A 159 -5.27 -10.93 -2.78
C ASN A 159 -6.53 -10.56 -3.56
N LEU A 160 -7.65 -10.35 -2.87
CA LEU A 160 -8.90 -9.93 -3.51
C LEU A 160 -8.73 -8.59 -4.24
N LEU A 161 -8.14 -7.61 -3.59
CA LEU A 161 -7.91 -6.30 -4.21
C LEU A 161 -7.00 -6.42 -5.43
N GLY A 162 -5.91 -7.16 -5.31
CA GLY A 162 -4.98 -7.41 -6.40
C GLY A 162 -5.65 -8.07 -7.60
N ASP A 163 -6.43 -9.11 -7.36
CA ASP A 163 -7.15 -9.83 -8.42
C ASP A 163 -8.18 -8.94 -9.11
N VAL A 164 -8.98 -8.20 -8.36
CA VAL A 164 -10.00 -7.29 -8.92
C VAL A 164 -9.34 -6.21 -9.77
N ILE A 165 -8.31 -5.55 -9.26
CA ILE A 165 -7.63 -4.48 -9.98
C ILE A 165 -6.92 -5.01 -11.24
N ASN A 166 -6.24 -6.14 -11.14
CA ASN A 166 -5.58 -6.74 -12.31
C ASN A 166 -6.58 -7.19 -13.38
N MET A 167 -7.76 -7.64 -13.01
CA MET A 167 -8.85 -7.91 -13.96
C MET A 167 -9.37 -6.62 -14.60
N PHE A 168 -9.45 -5.54 -13.83
CA PHE A 168 -10.01 -4.26 -14.27
C PHE A 168 -9.13 -3.53 -15.30
N VAL A 169 -7.80 -3.66 -15.19
CA VAL A 169 -6.83 -3.03 -16.10
C VAL A 169 -6.50 -3.87 -17.34
N ARG A 170 -7.06 -5.06 -17.47
CA ARG A 170 -6.81 -5.96 -18.63
C ARG A 170 -7.79 -5.82 -19.76
#